data_9538bed8cc969e593be0859cacd29173
#
_entry.id   9538bed8cc969e593be0859cacd29173
#
_cell.length_a   1.000
_cell.length_b   1.000
_cell.length_c   1.000
_cell.angle_alpha   90.00
_cell.angle_beta   90.00
_cell.angle_gamma   90.00
#
_symmetry.space_group_name_H-M   'P 1'
#
loop_
_entity.id
_entity.type
_entity.pdbx_description
1 polymer ?
#
loop_
_entity_poly.entity_id
_entity_poly.type
_entity_poly.pdbx_seq_one_letter_code
_entity_poly.pdbx_strand_id
1 'polypeptide(L)'
;MGSSNATKKFFDAVLFREIWNAMKVTFKHMFHRPITFQYPREKRIIPDAHRGALGLLRYDNGQERCVGCDLCEVACPSRCIKVISEEDKSMPLQRYATEFYIDITKCVFCGYCVEACPVN
;
A
#
# COMPACT_ATOMS: atom_id res chain seq x y z
N MET A 1 31.02 42.22 -21.38
CA MET A 1 30.36 41.92 -20.08
C MET A 1 30.38 40.44 -19.71
N GLY A 2 31.34 39.61 -20.19
CA GLY A 2 31.37 38.14 -19.97
C GLY A 2 32.44 37.61 -19.03
N SER A 3 33.46 38.41 -18.66
CA SER A 3 34.62 37.92 -17.92
C SER A 3 34.43 37.82 -16.38
N SER A 4 33.54 38.63 -15.82
CA SER A 4 33.28 38.66 -14.35
C SER A 4 32.56 37.43 -13.81
N ASN A 5 31.79 36.73 -14.64
CA ASN A 5 31.02 35.55 -14.23
C ASN A 5 31.86 34.26 -14.20
N ALA A 6 32.88 34.13 -15.03
CA ALA A 6 33.72 32.94 -15.09
C ALA A 6 34.64 32.87 -13.88
N THR A 7 35.25 34.02 -13.49
CA THR A 7 36.10 34.11 -12.29
C THR A 7 35.33 33.87 -11.00
N LYS A 8 34.09 34.37 -10.88
CA LYS A 8 33.19 34.07 -9.72
C LYS A 8 32.89 32.58 -9.64
N LYS A 9 32.48 31.94 -10.74
CA LYS A 9 32.23 30.50 -10.78
C LYS A 9 33.47 29.69 -10.39
N PHE A 10 34.65 30.08 -10.84
CA PHE A 10 35.90 29.43 -10.47
C PHE A 10 36.17 29.55 -8.97
N PHE A 11 36.06 30.73 -8.38
CA PHE A 11 36.20 30.92 -6.93
C PHE A 11 35.15 30.19 -6.12
N ASP A 12 33.89 30.19 -6.54
CA ASP A 12 32.81 29.46 -5.88
C ASP A 12 33.03 27.93 -5.92
N ALA A 13 33.59 27.42 -7.02
CA ALA A 13 33.95 26.00 -7.14
C ALA A 13 35.17 25.63 -6.26
N VAL A 14 36.21 26.47 -6.23
CA VAL A 14 37.42 26.25 -5.41
C VAL A 14 37.14 26.36 -3.92
N LEU A 15 36.29 27.28 -3.50
CA LEU A 15 35.85 27.45 -2.11
C LEU A 15 34.77 26.49 -1.68
N PHE A 16 34.35 25.54 -2.53
CA PHE A 16 33.26 24.57 -2.23
C PHE A 16 32.00 25.22 -1.66
N ARG A 17 31.69 26.44 -2.09
CA ARG A 17 30.60 27.26 -1.56
C ARG A 17 29.23 26.55 -1.67
N GLU A 18 29.02 25.81 -2.76
CA GLU A 18 27.82 25.03 -2.98
C GLU A 18 27.71 23.87 -1.97
N ILE A 19 28.82 23.22 -1.66
CA ILE A 19 28.89 22.17 -0.65
C ILE A 19 28.58 22.73 0.74
N TRP A 20 29.13 23.88 1.08
CA TRP A 20 28.82 24.53 2.35
C TRP A 20 27.35 24.95 2.47
N ASN A 21 26.74 25.41 1.38
CA ASN A 21 25.32 25.71 1.36
C ASN A 21 24.44 24.45 1.52
N ALA A 22 24.81 23.35 0.86
CA ALA A 22 24.15 22.07 1.05
C ALA A 22 24.30 21.55 2.49
N MET A 23 25.48 21.63 3.07
CA MET A 23 25.74 21.26 4.46
C MET A 23 24.92 22.09 5.46
N LYS A 24 24.76 23.40 5.22
CA LYS A 24 23.91 24.25 6.06
C LYS A 24 22.45 23.80 6.07
N VAL A 25 21.92 23.36 4.93
CA VAL A 25 20.56 22.84 4.84
C VAL A 25 20.38 21.57 5.67
N THR A 26 21.30 20.59 5.49
CA THR A 26 21.23 19.35 6.26
C THR A 26 21.44 19.59 7.75
N PHE A 27 22.36 20.46 8.13
CA PHE A 27 22.60 20.84 9.52
C PHE A 27 21.36 21.50 10.16
N LYS A 28 20.68 22.40 9.42
CA LYS A 28 19.43 23.00 9.89
C LYS A 28 18.35 21.92 10.12
N HIS A 29 18.24 20.93 9.23
CA HIS A 29 17.26 19.85 9.38
C HIS A 29 17.57 18.91 10.55
N MET A 30 18.83 18.78 10.98
CA MET A 30 19.20 17.97 12.13
C MET A 30 18.54 18.47 13.45
N PHE A 31 18.31 19.78 13.55
CA PHE A 31 17.64 20.38 14.72
C PHE A 31 16.13 20.56 14.53
N HIS A 32 15.60 20.08 13.40
CA HIS A 32 14.16 20.15 13.15
C HIS A 32 13.42 19.06 13.93
N ARG A 33 12.22 19.38 14.42
CA ARG A 33 11.39 18.40 15.09
C ARG A 33 11.05 17.25 14.12
N PRO A 34 11.26 15.97 14.50
CA PRO A 34 10.93 14.85 13.64
C PRO A 34 9.42 14.79 13.39
N ILE A 35 9.04 14.49 12.14
CA ILE A 35 7.64 14.32 11.71
C ILE A 35 7.24 12.83 11.62
N THR A 36 8.08 11.96 12.11
CA THR A 36 7.84 10.51 12.12
C THR A 36 6.87 10.12 13.23
N PHE A 37 5.99 9.15 12.94
CA PHE A 37 5.11 8.56 13.94
C PHE A 37 5.90 7.61 14.86
N GLN A 38 5.69 7.73 16.15
CA GLN A 38 6.34 6.91 17.15
C GLN A 38 5.59 5.59 17.35
N TYR A 39 5.69 4.69 16.38
CA TYR A 39 5.12 3.35 16.50
C TYR A 39 5.81 2.56 17.64
N PRO A 40 5.09 1.84 18.52
CA PRO A 40 3.63 1.55 18.51
C PRO A 40 2.76 2.54 19.28
N ARG A 41 3.33 3.59 19.89
CA ARG A 41 2.57 4.57 20.69
C ARG A 41 1.62 5.38 19.86
N GLU A 42 2.08 5.81 18.68
CA GLU A 42 1.30 6.56 17.72
C GLU A 42 1.09 5.71 16.47
N LYS A 43 -0.16 5.43 16.15
CA LYS A 43 -0.54 4.71 14.93
C LYS A 43 -1.01 5.70 13.89
N ARG A 44 -0.59 5.51 12.65
CA ARG A 44 -1.06 6.31 11.53
C ARG A 44 -2.55 6.03 11.31
N ILE A 45 -3.34 7.08 11.12
CA ILE A 45 -4.73 6.97 10.66
C ILE A 45 -4.70 6.44 9.23
N ILE A 46 -5.33 5.29 9.02
CA ILE A 46 -5.43 4.65 7.70
C ILE A 46 -6.58 5.33 6.95
N PRO A 47 -6.36 5.89 5.74
CA PRO A 47 -7.44 6.45 4.94
C PRO A 47 -8.37 5.36 4.42
N ASP A 48 -9.65 5.68 4.18
CA ASP A 48 -10.69 4.73 3.75
C ASP A 48 -10.35 4.02 2.42
N ALA A 49 -9.62 4.69 1.53
CA ALA A 49 -9.15 4.12 0.27
C ALA A 49 -7.83 3.33 0.38
N HIS A 50 -7.42 2.93 1.60
CA HIS A 50 -6.18 2.20 1.79
C HIS A 50 -6.28 0.79 1.21
N ARG A 51 -5.33 0.43 0.34
CA ARG A 51 -5.19 -0.91 -0.23
C ARG A 51 -4.15 -1.68 0.56
N GLY A 52 -4.61 -2.45 1.53
CA GLY A 52 -3.77 -3.28 2.40
C GLY A 52 -4.02 -4.77 2.22
N ALA A 53 -3.61 -5.56 3.21
CA ALA A 53 -3.89 -6.99 3.24
C ALA A 53 -5.41 -7.24 3.27
N LEU A 54 -5.87 -8.11 2.39
CA LEU A 54 -7.28 -8.48 2.24
C LEU A 54 -7.66 -9.53 3.27
N GLY A 55 -8.89 -9.48 3.75
CA GLY A 55 -9.49 -10.48 4.62
C GLY A 55 -10.95 -10.69 4.25
N LEU A 56 -11.45 -11.89 4.47
CA LEU A 56 -12.86 -12.19 4.31
C LEU A 56 -13.66 -11.61 5.49
N LEU A 57 -14.73 -10.91 5.18
CA LEU A 57 -15.63 -10.33 6.17
C LEU A 57 -16.74 -11.31 6.56
N ARG A 58 -17.26 -11.14 7.78
CA ARG A 58 -18.42 -11.84 8.29
C ARG A 58 -19.55 -10.86 8.57
N TYR A 59 -20.77 -11.34 8.53
CA TYR A 59 -21.93 -10.62 9.03
C TYR A 59 -21.95 -10.60 10.56
N ASP A 60 -22.73 -9.70 11.16
CA ASP A 60 -22.87 -9.59 12.62
C ASP A 60 -23.42 -10.87 13.27
N ASN A 61 -24.14 -11.69 12.51
CA ASN A 61 -24.63 -13.01 12.93
C ASN A 61 -23.55 -14.12 12.89
N GLY A 62 -22.30 -13.79 12.51
CA GLY A 62 -21.18 -14.71 12.42
C GLY A 62 -21.09 -15.50 11.11
N GLN A 63 -22.07 -15.40 10.22
CA GLN A 63 -22.04 -16.05 8.91
C GLN A 63 -21.02 -15.39 7.99
N GLU A 64 -20.43 -16.20 7.10
CA GLU A 64 -19.47 -15.70 6.11
C GLU A 64 -20.20 -14.93 5.01
N ARG A 65 -19.63 -13.78 4.62
CA ARG A 65 -20.19 -12.98 3.52
C ARG A 65 -19.81 -13.56 2.15
N CYS A 66 -18.71 -14.31 2.09
CA CYS A 66 -18.19 -14.87 0.86
C CYS A 66 -19.10 -15.99 0.34
N VAL A 67 -19.57 -15.87 -0.90
CA VAL A 67 -20.43 -16.84 -1.58
C VAL A 67 -19.64 -17.77 -2.52
N GLY A 68 -18.32 -17.75 -2.49
CA GLY A 68 -17.47 -18.61 -3.32
C GLY A 68 -17.73 -18.45 -4.83
N CYS A 69 -17.91 -17.22 -5.31
CA CYS A 69 -18.25 -16.96 -6.72
C CYS A 69 -17.05 -16.89 -7.66
N ASP A 70 -15.83 -16.98 -7.14
CA ASP A 70 -14.53 -16.98 -7.86
C ASP A 70 -14.20 -15.71 -8.69
N LEU A 71 -15.07 -14.67 -8.66
CA LEU A 71 -14.87 -13.42 -9.40
C LEU A 71 -13.56 -12.71 -9.00
N CYS A 72 -13.16 -12.78 -7.73
CA CYS A 72 -11.92 -12.19 -7.25
C CYS A 72 -10.67 -12.90 -7.82
N GLU A 73 -10.73 -14.22 -8.07
CA GLU A 73 -9.68 -14.98 -8.72
C GLU A 73 -9.51 -14.54 -10.19
N VAL A 74 -10.63 -14.42 -10.92
CA VAL A 74 -10.66 -14.00 -12.33
C VAL A 74 -10.20 -12.55 -12.49
N ALA A 75 -10.63 -11.65 -11.59
CA ALA A 75 -10.27 -10.23 -11.62
C ALA A 75 -8.80 -9.95 -11.24
N CYS A 76 -8.10 -10.92 -10.65
CA CYS A 76 -6.74 -10.74 -10.17
C CYS A 76 -5.71 -10.71 -11.31
N PRO A 77 -5.02 -9.57 -11.58
CA PRO A 77 -4.04 -9.48 -12.65
C PRO A 77 -2.78 -10.34 -12.41
N SER A 78 -2.40 -10.52 -11.14
CA SER A 78 -1.25 -11.33 -10.76
C SER A 78 -1.59 -12.79 -10.46
N ARG A 79 -2.88 -13.17 -10.57
CA ARG A 79 -3.37 -14.54 -10.32
C ARG A 79 -2.87 -15.10 -8.97
N CYS A 80 -2.88 -14.27 -7.95
CA CYS A 80 -2.41 -14.62 -6.61
C CYS A 80 -3.52 -15.14 -5.69
N ILE A 81 -4.77 -15.14 -6.15
CA ILE A 81 -5.95 -15.60 -5.40
C ILE A 81 -6.37 -16.96 -5.94
N LYS A 82 -6.68 -17.88 -5.04
CA LYS A 82 -7.30 -19.17 -5.33
C LYS A 82 -8.45 -19.41 -4.38
N VAL A 83 -9.61 -19.76 -4.93
CA VAL A 83 -10.83 -20.04 -4.17
C VAL A 83 -11.26 -21.46 -4.45
N ILE A 84 -11.60 -22.20 -3.41
CA ILE A 84 -12.25 -23.50 -3.49
C ILE A 84 -13.61 -23.35 -2.87
N SER A 85 -14.65 -23.53 -3.66
CA SER A 85 -16.04 -23.35 -3.23
C SER A 85 -16.79 -24.69 -3.24
N GLU A 86 -17.67 -24.85 -2.24
CA GLU A 86 -18.57 -26.00 -2.11
C GLU A 86 -20.02 -25.52 -1.97
N GLU A 87 -20.94 -26.42 -2.23
CA GLU A 87 -22.37 -26.18 -2.01
C GLU A 87 -22.75 -26.58 -0.58
N ASP A 88 -23.50 -25.73 0.09
CA ASP A 88 -24.02 -26.07 1.42
C ASP A 88 -25.12 -27.12 1.27
N LYS A 89 -24.91 -28.31 1.88
CA LYS A 89 -25.87 -29.40 1.90
C LYS A 89 -27.14 -29.07 2.64
N SER A 90 -27.09 -28.10 3.53
CA SER A 90 -28.27 -27.63 4.33
C SER A 90 -29.13 -26.67 3.53
N MET A 91 -28.55 -25.92 2.57
CA MET A 91 -29.26 -24.96 1.70
C MET A 91 -28.77 -25.11 0.26
N PRO A 92 -29.45 -25.89 -0.59
CA PRO A 92 -28.98 -26.33 -1.91
C PRO A 92 -28.76 -25.24 -2.95
N LEU A 93 -28.99 -23.99 -2.61
CA LEU A 93 -28.69 -22.82 -3.46
C LEU A 93 -27.63 -21.90 -2.90
N GLN A 94 -27.05 -22.23 -1.74
CA GLN A 94 -26.02 -21.41 -1.10
C GLN A 94 -24.64 -22.03 -1.28
N ARG A 95 -23.76 -21.32 -1.94
CA ARG A 95 -22.32 -21.65 -2.06
C ARG A 95 -21.53 -20.87 -1.03
N TYR A 96 -20.43 -21.44 -0.56
CA TYR A 96 -19.49 -20.78 0.33
C TYR A 96 -18.07 -21.16 -0.07
N ALA A 97 -17.09 -20.36 0.33
CA ALA A 97 -15.68 -20.65 0.09
C ALA A 97 -15.17 -21.57 1.21
N THR A 98 -14.89 -22.83 0.89
CA THR A 98 -14.26 -23.80 1.81
C THR A 98 -12.83 -23.41 2.10
N GLU A 99 -12.09 -22.97 1.06
CA GLU A 99 -10.72 -22.54 1.17
C GLU A 99 -10.50 -21.27 0.35
N PHE A 100 -9.79 -20.33 0.94
CA PHE A 100 -9.46 -19.06 0.31
C PHE A 100 -7.98 -18.74 0.54
N TYR A 101 -7.23 -18.73 -0.52
CA TYR A 101 -5.78 -18.48 -0.49
C TYR A 101 -5.42 -17.20 -1.22
N ILE A 102 -4.56 -16.40 -0.61
CA ILE A 102 -3.92 -15.26 -1.25
C ILE A 102 -2.40 -15.40 -1.09
N ASP A 103 -1.70 -15.48 -2.21
CA ASP A 103 -0.24 -15.39 -2.22
C ASP A 103 0.18 -13.91 -2.11
N ILE A 104 0.43 -13.47 -0.89
CA ILE A 104 0.81 -12.07 -0.60
C ILE A 104 2.11 -11.68 -1.29
N THR A 105 2.99 -12.65 -1.59
CA THR A 105 4.27 -12.36 -2.26
C THR A 105 4.11 -11.96 -3.72
N LYS A 106 3.01 -12.38 -4.35
CA LYS A 106 2.64 -12.03 -5.73
C LYS A 106 1.62 -10.89 -5.81
N CYS A 107 0.98 -10.58 -4.70
CA CYS A 107 -0.07 -9.58 -4.65
C CYS A 107 0.49 -8.16 -4.88
N VAL A 108 -0.07 -7.43 -5.83
CA VAL A 108 0.30 -6.04 -6.14
C VAL A 108 -0.61 -5.02 -5.46
N PHE A 109 -1.52 -5.45 -4.60
CA PHE A 109 -2.45 -4.61 -3.84
C PHE A 109 -3.27 -3.64 -4.72
N CYS A 110 -3.69 -4.08 -5.91
CA CYS A 110 -4.45 -3.24 -6.87
C CYS A 110 -5.90 -2.98 -6.45
N GLY A 111 -6.51 -3.86 -5.64
CA GLY A 111 -7.89 -3.74 -5.15
C GLY A 111 -8.98 -4.27 -6.09
N TYR A 112 -8.66 -4.75 -7.30
CA TYR A 112 -9.67 -5.24 -8.26
C TYR A 112 -10.52 -6.39 -7.72
N CYS A 113 -9.96 -7.23 -6.86
CA CYS A 113 -10.71 -8.30 -6.22
C CYS A 113 -11.81 -7.78 -5.27
N VAL A 114 -11.61 -6.60 -4.67
CA VAL A 114 -12.62 -5.94 -3.84
C VAL A 114 -13.71 -5.34 -4.72
N GLU A 115 -13.32 -4.64 -5.80
CA GLU A 115 -14.26 -4.05 -6.76
C GLU A 115 -15.12 -5.10 -7.48
N ALA A 116 -14.55 -6.28 -7.76
CA ALA A 116 -15.27 -7.38 -8.40
C ALA A 116 -16.18 -8.17 -7.45
N CYS A 117 -16.08 -7.94 -6.14
CA CYS A 117 -16.83 -8.70 -5.14
C CYS A 117 -18.30 -8.25 -5.05
N PRO A 118 -19.30 -9.14 -5.26
CA PRO A 118 -20.70 -8.77 -5.21
C PRO A 118 -21.23 -8.55 -3.78
N VAL A 119 -20.47 -8.98 -2.78
CA VAL A 119 -20.88 -8.94 -1.35
C VAL A 119 -19.97 -8.05 -0.50
N ASN A 120 -19.22 -7.17 -1.15
CA ASN A 120 -18.31 -6.24 -0.49
C ASN A 120 -19.05 -5.22 0.38
#